data_9692cf89ed570ce381e163c72463dada
#
_entry.id   9692cf89ed570ce381e163c72463dada
#
_cell.length_a   1.000
_cell.length_b   1.000
_cell.length_c   1.000
_cell.angle_alpha   90.00
_cell.angle_beta   90.00
_cell.angle_gamma   90.00
#
_symmetry.space_group_name_H-M   'P 1'
#
loop_
_entity.id
_entity.type
_entity.pdbx_description
1 polymer ?
#
loop_
_entity_poly.entity_id
_entity_poly.type
_entity_poly.pdbx_seq_one_letter_code
_entity_poly.pdbx_strand_id
1 'polypeptide(L)' 'MQISYNNLFKLFIDKGMKKTDLAKEAKLTPATLAKLSKQETVSMDTLIRICDCLDCTFDDVVELIK' A
#
# COMPACT_ATOMS: atom_id res chain seq x y z
N MET A 1 11.98 15.29 1.19
CA MET A 1 11.42 14.08 1.84
C MET A 1 11.04 13.05 0.81
N GLN A 2 11.18 11.80 1.18
CA GLN A 2 10.76 10.69 0.34
C GLN A 2 9.70 9.89 1.10
N ILE A 3 8.93 9.11 0.36
CA ILE A 3 7.97 8.20 0.97
C ILE A 3 8.46 6.77 0.82
N SER A 4 8.00 5.90 1.70
CA SER A 4 8.29 4.47 1.66
C SER A 4 7.04 3.68 1.94
N TYR A 5 6.84 2.61 1.20
CA TYR A 5 5.76 1.65 1.43
C TYR A 5 6.28 0.33 1.98
N ASN A 6 7.51 0.32 2.51
CA ASN A 6 8.12 -0.91 3.03
C ASN A 6 7.28 -1.55 4.14
N ASN A 7 6.69 -0.72 5.00
CA ASN A 7 5.83 -1.23 6.07
C ASN A 7 4.57 -1.90 5.51
N LEU A 8 4.02 -1.35 4.43
CA LEU A 8 2.89 -1.96 3.73
C LEU A 8 3.25 -3.34 3.20
N PHE A 9 4.40 -3.45 2.55
CA PHE A 9 4.85 -4.74 2.00
C PHE A 9 5.05 -5.78 3.09
N LYS A 10 5.63 -5.39 4.22
CA LYS A 10 5.77 -6.28 5.37
C LYS A 10 4.41 -6.72 5.91
N LEU A 11 3.47 -5.77 5.98
CA LEU A 11 2.16 -6.03 6.55
C LEU A 11 1.38 -7.06 5.73
N PHE A 12 1.29 -6.90 4.41
CA PHE A 12 0.53 -7.87 3.63
C PHE A 12 1.25 -9.22 3.51
N ILE A 13 2.59 -9.24 3.54
CA ILE A 13 3.34 -10.50 3.58
C ILE A 13 3.05 -11.24 4.88
N ASP A 14 3.03 -10.52 6.01
CA ASP A 14 2.70 -11.12 7.32
C ASP A 14 1.28 -11.69 7.33
N LYS A 15 0.38 -11.11 6.55
CA LYS A 15 -1.00 -11.60 6.41
C LYS A 15 -1.12 -12.73 5.37
N GLY A 16 -0.02 -13.15 4.77
CA GLY A 16 -0.02 -14.20 3.76
C GLY A 16 -0.57 -13.77 2.42
N MET A 17 -0.58 -12.48 2.13
CA MET A 17 -1.10 -11.93 0.88
C MET A 17 0.02 -11.63 -0.10
N LYS A 18 -0.31 -11.67 -1.39
CA LYS A 18 0.57 -11.23 -2.46
C LYS A 18 0.12 -9.85 -2.95
N LYS A 19 0.98 -9.16 -3.72
CA LYS A 19 0.62 -7.87 -4.32
C LYS A 19 -0.64 -7.96 -5.16
N THR A 20 -0.80 -9.05 -5.91
CA THR A 20 -1.98 -9.27 -6.74
C THR A 20 -3.24 -9.43 -5.90
N ASP A 21 -3.14 -10.08 -4.74
CA ASP A 21 -4.27 -10.24 -3.82
C ASP A 21 -4.68 -8.89 -3.25
N LEU A 22 -3.72 -8.07 -2.86
CA LEU A 22 -3.98 -6.73 -2.37
C LEU A 22 -4.67 -5.88 -3.43
N ALA A 23 -4.17 -5.90 -4.66
CA ALA A 23 -4.75 -5.13 -5.76
C ALA A 23 -6.20 -5.56 -6.01
N LYS A 24 -6.47 -6.85 -5.95
CA LYS A 24 -7.80 -7.39 -6.17
C LYS A 24 -8.78 -6.98 -5.07
N GLU A 25 -8.38 -7.13 -3.81
CA GLU A 25 -9.25 -6.83 -2.68
C GLU A 25 -9.45 -5.35 -2.45
N ALA A 26 -8.40 -4.55 -2.62
CA ALA A 26 -8.47 -3.09 -2.49
C ALA A 26 -8.91 -2.39 -3.77
N LYS A 27 -9.18 -3.16 -4.83
CA LYS A 27 -9.62 -2.64 -6.13
C LYS A 27 -8.61 -1.65 -6.72
N LEU A 28 -7.34 -1.99 -6.66
CA LEU A 28 -6.27 -1.17 -7.21
C LEU A 28 -6.06 -1.50 -8.68
N THR A 29 -5.72 -0.49 -9.47
CA THR A 29 -5.35 -0.70 -10.88
C THR A 29 -3.90 -1.17 -10.96
N PRO A 30 -3.50 -1.82 -12.08
CA PRO A 30 -2.09 -2.17 -12.28
C PRO A 30 -1.17 -0.96 -12.21
N ALA A 31 -1.62 0.21 -12.71
CA ALA A 31 -0.84 1.45 -12.64
C ALA A 31 -0.57 1.86 -11.19
N THR A 32 -1.59 1.78 -10.33
CA THR A 32 -1.46 2.11 -8.91
C THR A 32 -0.51 1.15 -8.22
N LEU A 33 -0.62 -0.14 -8.52
CA LEU A 33 0.26 -1.15 -7.95
C LEU A 33 1.72 -0.91 -8.35
N ALA A 34 1.94 -0.49 -9.60
CA ALA A 34 3.27 -0.13 -10.09
C ALA A 34 3.83 1.07 -9.32
N LYS A 35 2.99 2.07 -9.02
CA LYS A 35 3.41 3.24 -8.23
C LYS A 35 3.84 2.83 -6.83
N LEU A 36 3.11 1.94 -6.19
CA LEU A 36 3.48 1.43 -4.88
C LEU A 36 4.84 0.72 -4.93
N SER A 37 5.07 -0.09 -5.95
CA SER A 37 6.34 -0.79 -6.13
C SER A 37 7.52 0.15 -6.37
N LYS A 38 7.26 1.30 -7.01
CA LYS A 38 8.29 2.31 -7.31
C LYS A 38 8.42 3.36 -6.20
N GLN A 39 7.68 3.23 -5.11
CA GLN A 39 7.69 4.20 -4.01
C GLN A 39 7.20 5.58 -4.46
N GLU A 40 6.26 5.62 -5.39
CA GLU A 40 5.66 6.86 -5.87
C GLU A 40 4.39 7.20 -5.09
N THR A 41 3.99 8.47 -5.12
CA THR A 41 2.77 8.90 -4.41
C THR A 41 1.52 8.34 -5.07
N VAL A 42 0.51 8.06 -4.26
CA VAL A 42 -0.80 7.62 -4.71
C VAL A 42 -1.86 8.51 -4.06
N SER A 43 -3.09 8.42 -4.54
CA SER A 43 -4.17 9.24 -4.00
C SER A 43 -4.54 8.81 -2.59
N MET A 44 -5.11 9.75 -1.83
CA MET A 44 -5.60 9.47 -0.48
C MET A 44 -6.69 8.40 -0.51
N ASP A 45 -7.56 8.42 -1.53
CA ASP A 45 -8.59 7.41 -1.70
C ASP A 45 -7.99 6.01 -1.81
N THR A 46 -6.88 5.87 -2.56
CA THR A 46 -6.15 4.62 -2.66
C THR A 46 -5.65 4.15 -1.29
N LEU A 47 -5.08 5.07 -0.51
CA LEU A 47 -4.58 4.75 0.82
C LEU A 47 -5.71 4.29 1.74
N ILE A 48 -6.87 4.93 1.66
CA ILE A 48 -8.04 4.55 2.45
C ILE A 48 -8.49 3.14 2.10
N ARG A 49 -8.54 2.80 0.81
CA ARG A 49 -8.91 1.46 0.36
C ARG A 49 -7.95 0.40 0.88
N ILE A 50 -6.66 0.69 0.86
CA ILE A 50 -5.63 -0.23 1.37
C ILE A 50 -5.81 -0.41 2.87
N CYS A 51 -6.03 0.67 3.61
CA CYS A 51 -6.23 0.60 5.06
C CYS A 51 -7.47 -0.20 5.41
N ASP A 52 -8.57 -0.01 4.68
CA ASP A 52 -9.79 -0.78 4.89
C ASP A 52 -9.57 -2.27 4.62
N CYS A 53 -8.84 -2.58 3.55
CA CYS A 53 -8.56 -3.95 3.14
C CYS A 53 -7.72 -4.69 4.19
N LEU A 54 -6.72 -4.00 4.76
CA LEU A 54 -5.78 -4.60 5.70
C LEU A 54 -6.10 -4.32 7.17
N ASP A 55 -7.17 -3.57 7.43
CA ASP A 55 -7.57 -3.16 8.77
C ASP A 55 -6.40 -2.51 9.52
N CYS A 56 -5.85 -1.46 8.92
CA CYS A 56 -4.69 -0.76 9.46
C CYS A 56 -4.83 0.75 9.27
N THR A 57 -3.84 1.50 9.74
CA THR A 57 -3.81 2.96 9.64
C THR A 57 -2.82 3.40 8.56
N PHE A 58 -2.80 4.70 8.25
CA PHE A 58 -1.85 5.26 7.29
C PHE A 58 -0.40 5.04 7.70
N ASP A 59 -0.11 5.09 9.00
CA ASP A 59 1.24 4.87 9.52
C ASP A 59 1.75 3.47 9.18
N ASP A 60 0.84 2.50 9.06
CA ASP A 60 1.21 1.13 8.70
C ASP A 60 1.45 0.99 7.20
N VAL A 61 0.94 1.92 6.39
CA VAL A 61 1.00 1.85 4.93
C VAL A 61 2.14 2.69 4.38
N VAL A 62 2.24 3.95 4.80
CA VAL A 62 3.19 4.90 4.24
C VAL A 62 4.04 5.52 5.34
N GLU A 63 5.33 5.70 5.04
CA GLU A 63 6.28 6.32 5.94
C GLU A 63 6.98 7.47 5.23
N LEU A 64 7.16 8.58 5.95
CA LEU A 64 7.94 9.70 5.44
C LEU A 64 9.40 9.53 5.87
N ILE A 65 10.28 9.58 4.89
CA ILE A 65 11.73 9.46 5.12
C ILE A 65 12.35 10.84 4.90
N LYS A 66 12.98 11.33 5.93
CA LYS A 66 13.67 12.63 5.88
C LYS A 66 15.09 12.50 5.38
#